data_f385125485d2f0e2a37f2676bb1cfb6b
#
_entry.id   f385125485d2f0e2a37f2676bb1cfb6b
#
_cell.length_a   1.000
_cell.length_b   1.000
_cell.length_c   1.000
_cell.angle_alpha   90.00
_cell.angle_beta   90.00
_cell.angle_gamma   90.00
#
_symmetry.space_group_name_H-M   'P 1'
#
loop_
_entity.id
_entity.type
_entity.pdbx_description
1 polymer ?
#
loop_
_entity_poly.entity_id
_entity_poly.type
_entity_poly.pdbx_seq_one_letter_code
_entity_poly.pdbx_strand_id
1 'polypeptide(L)'
;SIPFFGLVFFYRNAFSNKLQIRNIPFFKILIISFCWSWTCCAVPQLVSNSIFNWNITFITFIYVFAITIPFDIRDMAIDKKKIYTIPQFTGAGVAFIISQLSILCLFFFALFHSNHLLCFFMIMTNLVLIPSLKIKSEFYYLFVLDGLLVIFPIFVS
;
A
#
# COMPACT_ATOMS: atom_id res chain seq x y z
N SER A 1 -18.57 8.94 3.55
CA SER A 1 -17.62 9.91 2.94
C SER A 1 -17.07 10.94 3.92
N ILE A 2 -17.64 11.10 5.12
CA ILE A 2 -17.21 12.08 6.14
C ILE A 2 -15.75 11.85 6.61
N PRO A 3 -15.28 10.62 6.93
CA PRO A 3 -13.91 10.41 7.40
C PRO A 3 -12.86 10.73 6.34
N PHE A 4 -13.18 10.57 5.06
CA PHE A 4 -12.25 10.88 3.95
C PHE A 4 -12.02 12.39 3.82
N PHE A 5 -13.08 13.20 3.87
CA PHE A 5 -12.97 14.66 3.87
C PHE A 5 -12.22 15.17 5.11
N GLY A 6 -12.45 14.56 6.28
CA GLY A 6 -11.70 14.85 7.49
C GLY A 6 -10.21 14.61 7.34
N LEU A 7 -9.80 13.47 6.76
CA LEU A 7 -8.40 13.10 6.55
C LEU A 7 -7.71 14.03 5.54
N VAL A 8 -8.37 14.34 4.41
CA VAL A 8 -7.84 15.27 3.40
C VAL A 8 -7.77 16.70 3.99
N PHE A 9 -8.75 17.12 4.76
CA PHE A 9 -8.76 18.43 5.42
C PHE A 9 -7.68 18.53 6.50
N PHE A 10 -7.48 17.46 7.28
CA PHE A 10 -6.41 17.37 8.29
C PHE A 10 -5.03 17.36 7.65
N TYR A 11 -4.87 16.62 6.55
CA TYR A 11 -3.63 16.58 5.76
C TYR A 11 -3.31 17.96 5.16
N ARG A 12 -4.33 18.70 4.68
CA ARG A 12 -4.19 20.04 4.11
C ARG A 12 -3.96 21.12 5.18
N ASN A 13 -4.66 21.06 6.33
CA ASN A 13 -4.52 22.05 7.39
C ASN A 13 -3.30 21.83 8.29
N ALA A 14 -2.80 20.62 8.42
CA ALA A 14 -1.49 20.36 9.00
C ALA A 14 -0.35 21.03 8.20
N PHE A 15 -0.67 21.56 7.02
CA PHE A 15 0.22 22.32 6.16
C PHE A 15 0.50 23.75 6.68
N SER A 16 -0.32 24.28 7.59
CA SER A 16 -0.28 25.71 7.93
C SER A 16 0.62 26.09 9.10
N ASN A 17 0.85 25.26 10.13
CA ASN A 17 1.73 25.65 11.24
C ASN A 17 2.26 24.48 12.09
N LYS A 18 3.58 24.36 12.17
CA LYS A 18 4.43 23.71 13.20
C LYS A 18 4.35 22.20 13.45
N LEU A 19 3.30 21.49 13.08
CA LEU A 19 3.28 20.02 13.10
C LEU A 19 3.43 19.51 11.67
N GLN A 20 4.66 19.38 11.21
CA GLN A 20 4.96 18.78 9.91
C GLN A 20 4.72 17.26 9.98
N ILE A 21 3.44 16.84 10.05
CA ILE A 21 3.01 15.44 9.94
C ILE A 21 3.59 14.80 8.67
N ARG A 22 3.81 15.60 7.64
CA ARG A 22 4.51 15.23 6.40
C ARG A 22 5.95 14.75 6.60
N ASN A 23 6.60 15.08 7.72
CA ASN A 23 7.97 14.66 8.02
C ASN A 23 8.04 13.33 8.77
N ILE A 24 6.90 12.71 9.08
CA ILE A 24 6.88 11.37 9.68
C ILE A 24 7.03 10.35 8.55
N PRO A 25 8.14 9.57 8.52
CA PRO A 25 8.51 8.75 7.36
C PRO A 25 7.48 7.69 6.96
N PHE A 26 6.74 7.16 7.91
CA PHE A 26 5.74 6.12 7.66
C PHE A 26 4.35 6.67 7.29
N PHE A 27 4.09 7.93 7.60
CA PHE A 27 2.73 8.46 7.59
C PHE A 27 2.14 8.58 6.18
N LYS A 28 2.97 8.94 5.18
CA LYS A 28 2.55 9.03 3.77
C LYS A 28 1.97 7.70 3.27
N ILE A 29 2.73 6.61 3.44
CA ILE A 29 2.34 5.28 2.97
C ILE A 29 1.11 4.77 3.73
N LEU A 30 1.05 4.99 5.06
CA LEU A 30 -0.10 4.60 5.88
C LEU A 30 -1.39 5.29 5.44
N ILE A 31 -1.33 6.60 5.15
CA ILE A 31 -2.51 7.34 4.65
C ILE A 31 -2.93 6.80 3.29
N ILE A 32 -2.00 6.60 2.35
CA ILE A 32 -2.32 6.07 1.03
C ILE A 32 -3.00 4.72 1.17
N SER A 33 -2.42 3.80 1.94
CA SER A 33 -2.96 2.46 2.16
C SER A 33 -4.34 2.49 2.83
N PHE A 34 -4.52 3.38 3.80
CA PHE A 34 -5.80 3.56 4.47
C PHE A 34 -6.86 4.12 3.50
N CYS A 35 -6.54 5.15 2.74
CA CYS A 35 -7.46 5.74 1.77
C CYS A 35 -7.89 4.72 0.73
N TRP A 36 -6.95 3.93 0.19
CA TRP A 36 -7.25 2.88 -0.79
C TRP A 36 -8.12 1.77 -0.19
N SER A 37 -7.76 1.23 0.97
CA SER A 37 -8.55 0.17 1.60
C SER A 37 -9.95 0.66 1.98
N TRP A 38 -10.06 1.89 2.46
CA TRP A 38 -11.35 2.48 2.80
C TRP A 38 -12.23 2.70 1.57
N THR A 39 -11.70 3.30 0.51
CA THR A 39 -12.48 3.61 -0.70
C THR A 39 -12.84 2.38 -1.50
N CYS A 40 -11.92 1.42 -1.63
CA CYS A 40 -12.13 0.24 -2.47
C CYS A 40 -12.88 -0.90 -1.76
N CYS A 41 -12.79 -0.99 -0.42
CA CYS A 41 -13.41 -2.09 0.32
C CYS A 41 -14.49 -1.63 1.29
N ALA A 42 -14.18 -0.67 2.19
CA ALA A 42 -15.13 -0.28 3.22
C ALA A 42 -16.35 0.45 2.67
N VAL A 43 -16.16 1.41 1.76
CA VAL A 43 -17.28 2.19 1.19
C VAL A 43 -18.23 1.31 0.38
N PRO A 44 -17.81 0.42 -0.53
CA PRO A 44 -18.72 -0.49 -1.24
C PRO A 44 -19.51 -1.39 -0.30
N GLN A 45 -18.89 -1.94 0.75
CA GLN A 45 -19.57 -2.78 1.72
C GLN A 45 -20.66 -2.00 2.49
N LEU A 46 -20.38 -0.75 2.87
CA LEU A 46 -21.36 0.11 3.54
C LEU A 46 -22.54 0.51 2.64
N VAL A 47 -22.27 0.72 1.35
CA VAL A 47 -23.31 1.09 0.38
C VAL A 47 -24.21 -0.09 0.00
N SER A 48 -23.64 -1.30 -0.10
CA SER A 48 -24.37 -2.52 -0.45
C SER A 48 -25.19 -3.10 0.72
N ASN A 49 -25.20 -2.46 1.90
CA ASN A 49 -25.80 -3.00 3.13
C ASN A 49 -25.37 -4.44 3.45
N SER A 50 -24.20 -4.85 2.96
CA SER A 50 -23.63 -6.15 3.25
C SER A 50 -23.00 -6.17 4.66
N ILE A 51 -22.85 -7.38 5.22
CA ILE A 51 -22.13 -7.53 6.50
C ILE A 51 -20.70 -7.03 6.30
N PHE A 52 -20.30 -6.05 7.11
CA PHE A 52 -18.98 -5.43 7.01
C PHE A 52 -17.88 -6.45 7.32
N ASN A 53 -17.04 -6.74 6.33
CA ASN A 53 -15.93 -7.67 6.47
C ASN A 53 -14.62 -6.92 6.71
N TRP A 54 -14.20 -6.83 7.97
CA TRP A 54 -12.94 -6.21 8.38
C TRP A 54 -11.71 -6.88 7.78
N ASN A 55 -11.78 -8.21 7.56
CA ASN A 55 -10.64 -8.97 7.03
C ASN A 55 -10.25 -8.48 5.64
N ILE A 56 -11.23 -8.31 4.75
CA ILE A 56 -10.99 -7.82 3.38
C ILE A 56 -10.36 -6.42 3.41
N THR A 57 -10.90 -5.53 4.24
CA THR A 57 -10.39 -4.16 4.37
C THR A 57 -8.95 -4.16 4.90
N PHE A 58 -8.65 -5.00 5.89
CA PHE A 58 -7.32 -5.11 6.49
C PHE A 58 -6.29 -5.75 5.54
N ILE A 59 -6.67 -6.81 4.82
CA ILE A 59 -5.84 -7.45 3.80
C ILE A 59 -5.48 -6.42 2.71
N THR A 60 -6.48 -5.67 2.24
CA THR A 60 -6.26 -4.64 1.23
C THR A 60 -5.32 -3.54 1.75
N PHE A 61 -5.47 -3.12 3.00
CA PHE A 61 -4.59 -2.14 3.62
C PHE A 61 -3.12 -2.61 3.61
N ILE A 62 -2.85 -3.84 4.07
CA ILE A 62 -1.49 -4.39 4.11
C ILE A 62 -0.94 -4.58 2.69
N TYR A 63 -1.78 -5.00 1.75
CA TYR A 63 -1.38 -5.20 0.36
C TYR A 63 -0.96 -3.89 -0.31
N VAL A 64 -1.78 -2.84 -0.20
CA VAL A 64 -1.46 -1.52 -0.73
C VAL A 64 -0.21 -0.94 -0.05
N PHE A 65 -0.08 -1.12 1.27
CA PHE A 65 1.12 -0.73 2.02
C PHE A 65 2.38 -1.38 1.43
N ALA A 66 2.34 -2.69 1.19
CA ALA A 66 3.48 -3.43 0.66
C ALA A 66 3.87 -2.95 -0.76
N ILE A 67 2.90 -2.74 -1.65
CA ILE A 67 3.16 -2.32 -3.04
C ILE A 67 3.61 -0.86 -3.11
N THR A 68 3.17 0.01 -2.20
CA THR A 68 3.56 1.43 -2.21
C THR A 68 5.03 1.65 -1.86
N ILE A 69 5.65 0.76 -1.08
CA ILE A 69 7.08 0.88 -0.69
C ILE A 69 8.02 0.90 -1.89
N PRO A 70 7.93 0.03 -2.91
CA PRO A 70 8.75 0.10 -4.12
C PRO A 70 8.68 1.44 -4.85
N PHE A 71 7.52 2.10 -4.88
CA PHE A 71 7.41 3.45 -5.47
C PHE A 71 8.26 4.47 -4.71
N ASP A 72 8.22 4.45 -3.38
CA ASP A 72 9.05 5.32 -2.56
C ASP A 72 10.55 5.00 -2.71
N ILE A 73 10.93 3.72 -2.95
CA ILE A 73 12.32 3.34 -3.27
C ILE A 73 12.77 3.96 -4.59
N ARG A 74 11.93 3.92 -5.62
CA ARG A 74 12.20 4.56 -6.91
C ARG A 74 12.41 6.06 -6.75
N ASP A 75 11.52 6.69 -6.01
CA ASP A 75 11.45 8.15 -5.86
C ASP A 75 12.54 8.70 -4.93
N MET A 76 13.24 7.86 -4.16
CA MET A 76 14.39 8.27 -3.33
C MET A 76 15.44 9.10 -4.08
N ALA A 77 15.65 8.79 -5.37
CA ALA A 77 16.65 9.48 -6.18
C ALA A 77 16.23 10.92 -6.54
N ILE A 78 14.92 11.14 -6.63
CA ILE A 78 14.30 12.41 -7.05
C ILE A 78 14.06 13.31 -5.84
N ASP A 79 13.57 12.73 -4.73
CA ASP A 79 13.07 13.46 -3.55
C ASP A 79 14.18 13.80 -2.52
N LYS A 80 15.42 13.98 -2.95
CA LYS A 80 16.63 14.13 -2.09
C LYS A 80 16.56 15.15 -0.95
N LYS A 81 15.51 15.97 -0.82
CA LYS A 81 15.56 17.11 0.14
C LYS A 81 14.30 17.46 0.95
N LYS A 82 13.13 16.81 0.79
CA LYS A 82 11.91 17.38 1.42
C LYS A 82 10.95 16.44 2.15
N ILE A 83 11.02 15.12 1.98
CA ILE A 83 10.03 14.21 2.57
C ILE A 83 10.77 12.99 3.11
N TYR A 84 10.66 12.73 4.40
CA TYR A 84 11.19 11.50 5.00
C TYR A 84 10.27 10.34 4.64
N THR A 85 10.72 9.47 3.73
CA THR A 85 10.03 8.21 3.38
C THR A 85 10.68 7.03 4.13
N ILE A 86 9.98 5.88 4.18
CA ILE A 86 10.53 4.66 4.80
C ILE A 86 11.91 4.33 4.21
N PRO A 87 12.09 4.27 2.88
CA PRO A 87 13.38 3.94 2.30
C PRO A 87 14.49 4.97 2.60
N GLN A 88 14.13 6.23 2.77
CA GLN A 88 15.13 7.27 3.13
C GLN A 88 15.62 7.11 4.57
N PHE A 89 14.77 6.60 5.48
CA PHE A 89 15.12 6.38 6.87
C PHE A 89 15.84 5.04 7.11
N THR A 90 15.33 3.96 6.51
CA THR A 90 15.84 2.60 6.74
C THR A 90 16.82 2.12 5.68
N GLY A 91 16.90 2.80 4.55
CA GLY A 91 17.60 2.33 3.35
C GLY A 91 16.71 1.50 2.43
N ALA A 92 17.01 1.53 1.12
CA ALA A 92 16.21 0.85 0.09
C ALA A 92 16.10 -0.67 0.31
N GLY A 93 17.18 -1.32 0.76
CA GLY A 93 17.19 -2.76 1.02
C GLY A 93 16.26 -3.17 2.16
N VAL A 94 16.32 -2.46 3.29
CA VAL A 94 15.46 -2.75 4.45
C VAL A 94 13.99 -2.46 4.11
N ALA A 95 13.72 -1.35 3.44
CA ALA A 95 12.36 -1.02 2.99
C ALA A 95 11.79 -2.11 2.06
N PHE A 96 12.61 -2.63 1.14
CA PHE A 96 12.22 -3.73 0.27
C PHE A 96 11.91 -5.00 1.05
N ILE A 97 12.73 -5.35 2.07
CA ILE A 97 12.47 -6.50 2.95
C ILE A 97 11.13 -6.32 3.67
N ILE A 98 10.81 -5.12 4.15
CA ILE A 98 9.52 -4.83 4.80
C ILE A 98 8.37 -5.09 3.82
N SER A 99 8.48 -4.64 2.56
CA SER A 99 7.49 -4.92 1.52
C SER A 99 7.30 -6.42 1.30
N GLN A 100 8.39 -7.16 1.13
CA GLN A 100 8.35 -8.62 0.91
C GLN A 100 7.75 -9.37 2.10
N LEU A 101 8.12 -9.00 3.33
CA LEU A 101 7.56 -9.60 4.55
C LEU A 101 6.06 -9.33 4.68
N SER A 102 5.59 -8.14 4.28
CA SER A 102 4.16 -7.82 4.30
C SER A 102 3.37 -8.72 3.33
N ILE A 103 3.86 -8.95 2.11
CA ILE A 103 3.24 -9.88 1.17
C ILE A 103 3.32 -11.32 1.68
N LEU A 104 4.42 -11.72 2.29
CA LEU A 104 4.57 -13.06 2.89
C LEU A 104 3.58 -13.28 4.04
N CYS A 105 3.35 -12.28 4.88
CA CYS A 105 2.31 -12.35 5.92
C CYS A 105 0.91 -12.56 5.32
N LEU A 106 0.58 -11.87 4.22
CA LEU A 106 -0.68 -12.07 3.52
C LEU A 106 -0.79 -13.45 2.88
N PHE A 107 0.31 -14.00 2.38
CA PHE A 107 0.36 -15.36 1.86
C PHE A 107 0.04 -16.39 2.96
N PHE A 108 0.65 -16.27 4.15
CA PHE A 108 0.34 -17.17 5.26
C PHE A 108 -1.10 -17.00 5.76
N PHE A 109 -1.61 -15.77 5.76
CA PHE A 109 -3.01 -15.52 6.06
C PHE A 109 -3.95 -16.20 5.06
N ALA A 110 -3.65 -16.13 3.77
CA ALA A 110 -4.43 -16.79 2.71
C ALA A 110 -4.36 -18.32 2.83
N LEU A 111 -3.20 -18.88 3.18
CA LEU A 111 -3.05 -20.31 3.46
C LEU A 111 -3.92 -20.76 4.65
N PHE A 112 -3.93 -19.99 5.72
CA PHE A 112 -4.72 -20.30 6.90
C PHE A 112 -6.23 -20.31 6.61
N HIS A 113 -6.68 -19.46 5.68
CA HIS A 113 -8.08 -19.40 5.25
C HIS A 113 -8.37 -20.30 4.04
N SER A 114 -7.44 -21.16 3.63
CA SER A 114 -7.57 -22.09 2.48
C SER A 114 -7.95 -21.40 1.16
N ASN A 115 -7.61 -20.12 1.02
CA ASN A 115 -7.84 -19.38 -0.22
C ASN A 115 -6.65 -19.57 -1.18
N HIS A 116 -6.67 -20.67 -1.94
CA HIS A 116 -5.58 -21.03 -2.85
C HIS A 116 -5.36 -19.99 -3.98
N LEU A 117 -6.44 -19.33 -4.41
CA LEU A 117 -6.37 -18.31 -5.45
C LEU A 117 -5.58 -17.09 -4.96
N LEU A 118 -5.88 -16.63 -3.75
CA LEU A 118 -5.15 -15.54 -3.10
C LEU A 118 -3.68 -15.93 -2.82
N CYS A 119 -3.42 -17.18 -2.40
CA CYS A 119 -2.06 -17.68 -2.21
C CYS A 119 -1.24 -17.60 -3.49
N PHE A 120 -1.80 -18.07 -4.61
CA PHE A 120 -1.14 -18.00 -5.91
C PHE A 120 -0.83 -16.54 -6.30
N PHE A 121 -1.81 -15.66 -6.12
CA PHE A 121 -1.64 -14.24 -6.41
C PHE A 121 -0.56 -13.57 -5.56
N MET A 122 -0.45 -13.90 -4.26
CA MET A 122 0.60 -13.39 -3.38
C MET A 122 2.00 -13.86 -3.80
N ILE A 123 2.15 -15.12 -4.25
CA ILE A 123 3.41 -15.63 -4.79
C ILE A 123 3.79 -14.83 -6.06
N MET A 124 2.86 -14.66 -6.99
CA MET A 124 3.09 -13.89 -8.21
C MET A 124 3.49 -12.45 -7.90
N THR A 125 2.78 -11.79 -6.98
CA THR A 125 3.12 -10.43 -6.53
C THR A 125 4.52 -10.38 -5.94
N ASN A 126 4.89 -11.33 -5.08
CA ASN A 126 6.21 -11.38 -4.46
C ASN A 126 7.33 -11.49 -5.53
N LEU A 127 7.16 -12.38 -6.52
CA LEU A 127 8.11 -12.53 -7.63
C LEU A 127 8.22 -11.27 -8.48
N VAL A 128 7.09 -10.64 -8.77
CA VAL A 128 7.02 -9.40 -9.56
C VAL A 128 7.68 -8.23 -8.83
N LEU A 129 7.68 -8.18 -7.52
CA LEU A 129 8.34 -7.12 -6.75
C LEU A 129 9.87 -7.20 -6.78
N ILE A 130 10.47 -8.38 -6.98
CA ILE A 130 11.94 -8.54 -6.97
C ILE A 130 12.66 -7.60 -7.94
N PRO A 131 12.23 -7.45 -9.21
CA PRO A 131 12.89 -6.57 -10.16
C PRO A 131 12.80 -5.08 -9.79
N SER A 132 11.86 -4.66 -8.93
CA SER A 132 11.65 -3.25 -8.57
C SER A 132 12.88 -2.58 -7.94
N LEU A 133 13.78 -3.34 -7.32
CA LEU A 133 15.06 -2.82 -6.80
C LEU A 133 16.00 -2.31 -7.89
N LYS A 134 15.95 -2.91 -9.09
CA LYS A 134 16.85 -2.60 -10.21
C LYS A 134 16.21 -1.78 -11.29
N ILE A 135 14.92 -2.05 -11.56
CA ILE A 135 14.17 -1.40 -12.64
C ILE A 135 13.62 -0.07 -12.13
N LYS A 136 14.04 1.02 -12.76
CA LYS A 136 13.52 2.38 -12.50
C LYS A 136 12.57 2.88 -13.59
N SER A 137 12.18 2.01 -14.53
CA SER A 137 11.29 2.37 -15.62
C SER A 137 9.90 2.71 -15.11
N GLU A 138 9.38 3.88 -15.48
CA GLU A 138 8.02 4.31 -15.12
C GLU A 138 6.97 3.32 -15.65
N PHE A 139 7.20 2.74 -16.84
CA PHE A 139 6.32 1.76 -17.43
C PHE A 139 6.13 0.52 -16.54
N TYR A 140 7.20 0.02 -15.91
CA TYR A 140 7.11 -1.10 -14.97
C TYR A 140 6.22 -0.78 -13.77
N TYR A 141 6.38 0.40 -13.18
CA TYR A 141 5.60 0.80 -12.02
C TYR A 141 4.13 1.02 -12.39
N LEU A 142 3.88 1.70 -13.51
CA LEU A 142 2.53 2.09 -13.92
C LEU A 142 1.71 0.90 -14.44
N PHE A 143 2.30 0.01 -15.26
CA PHE A 143 1.56 -1.12 -15.82
C PHE A 143 1.62 -2.38 -14.97
N VAL A 144 2.76 -2.66 -14.33
CA VAL A 144 2.92 -3.90 -13.58
C VAL A 144 2.44 -3.72 -12.14
N LEU A 145 2.96 -2.75 -11.40
CA LEU A 145 2.61 -2.60 -9.99
C LEU A 145 1.20 -2.01 -9.79
N ASP A 146 0.84 -0.97 -10.54
CA ASP A 146 -0.54 -0.45 -10.49
C ASP A 146 -1.54 -1.47 -11.06
N GLY A 147 -1.15 -2.23 -12.09
CA GLY A 147 -1.94 -3.33 -12.62
C GLY A 147 -2.25 -4.40 -11.56
N LEU A 148 -1.30 -4.74 -10.70
CA LEU A 148 -1.53 -5.67 -9.58
C LEU A 148 -2.55 -5.12 -8.58
N LEU A 149 -2.57 -3.80 -8.32
CA LEU A 149 -3.58 -3.18 -7.47
C LEU A 149 -4.99 -3.28 -8.06
N VAL A 150 -5.12 -3.12 -9.38
CA VAL A 150 -6.41 -3.23 -10.07
C VAL A 150 -6.95 -4.66 -10.09
N ILE A 151 -6.07 -5.65 -10.25
CA ILE A 151 -6.45 -7.06 -10.31
C ILE A 151 -6.71 -7.65 -8.92
N PHE A 152 -6.06 -7.15 -7.88
CA PHE A 152 -6.13 -7.67 -6.51
C PHE A 152 -7.54 -7.91 -5.97
N PRO A 153 -8.56 -7.04 -6.18
CA PRO A 153 -9.91 -7.26 -5.67
C PRO A 153 -10.56 -8.56 -6.15
N ILE A 154 -10.18 -9.04 -7.34
CA ILE A 154 -10.71 -10.29 -7.93
C ILE A 154 -10.30 -11.52 -7.10
N PHE A 155 -9.15 -11.45 -6.42
CA PHE A 155 -8.59 -12.56 -5.64
C PHE A 155 -8.98 -12.53 -4.16
N VAL A 156 -9.45 -11.39 -3.68
CA VAL A 156 -9.85 -11.19 -2.27
C VAL A 156 -11.35 -11.40 -2.08
N SER A 157 -12.16 -11.25 -3.15
CA SER A 157 -13.59 -11.54 -3.14
C SER A 157 -13.88 -13.07 -3.06
#